data_ca1ca74f67883b777c41bbdd4ede1972
#
_entry.id   ca1ca74f67883b777c41bbdd4ede1972
#
_cell.length_a   1.000
_cell.length_b   1.000
_cell.length_c   1.000
_cell.angle_alpha   90.00
_cell.angle_beta   90.00
_cell.angle_gamma   90.00
#
_symmetry.space_group_name_H-M   'P 1'
#
loop_
_entity.id
_entity.type
_entity.pdbx_description
1 polymer ?
#
loop_
_entity_poly.entity_id
_entity_poly.type
_entity_poly.pdbx_seq_one_letter_code
_entity_poly.pdbx_strand_id
1 'polypeptide(L)'
;NTDKSVTLTTNTPILATDELKLKISVYVQNANNDKIAYNLNGQNLGNYTITNTADTKIREIALQTDVQNITGNSLKFDFSPTGSNPLVTYNLDYVEVQYKQDLKFNNSQMNFRAYDIFEGTGSNYGFTMDNTTGLEQIWNVSDITNAKKVTNKASGSQFSFGYMADSNYFNNEFVAFKSDAAYEPNFVEKIENQDLASLQNIDYLILTTK
;
A
#
# COMPACT_ATOMS: atom_id res chain seq x y z
N ASN A 1 -6.60 -11.46 24.39
CA ASN A 1 -6.05 -10.23 23.82
C ASN A 1 -4.54 -10.37 23.73
N THR A 2 -4.01 -10.60 22.57
CA THR A 2 -2.56 -10.74 22.35
C THR A 2 -2.05 -9.58 21.50
N ASP A 3 -0.88 -9.07 21.88
CA ASP A 3 -0.16 -8.10 21.06
C ASP A 3 0.08 -8.67 19.67
N LYS A 4 -0.01 -7.79 18.68
CA LYS A 4 0.26 -8.12 17.29
C LYS A 4 1.44 -7.29 16.80
N SER A 5 2.27 -7.90 16.00
CA SER A 5 3.43 -7.26 15.40
C SER A 5 3.51 -7.60 13.92
N VAL A 6 3.74 -6.58 13.11
CA VAL A 6 3.98 -6.70 11.67
C VAL A 6 5.25 -5.95 11.32
N THR A 7 6.11 -6.57 10.53
CA THR A 7 7.32 -5.91 10.03
C THR A 7 7.21 -5.77 8.51
N LEU A 8 7.36 -4.53 8.06
CA LEU A 8 7.44 -4.18 6.65
C LEU A 8 8.89 -3.80 6.32
N THR A 9 9.35 -4.20 5.16
CA THR A 9 10.68 -3.82 4.68
C THR A 9 10.54 -2.96 3.44
N THR A 10 11.19 -1.79 3.45
CA THR A 10 11.23 -0.88 2.31
C THR A 10 12.46 -1.15 1.46
N ASN A 11 12.39 -0.90 0.16
CA ASN A 11 13.49 -1.12 -0.76
C ASN A 11 14.66 -0.14 -0.54
N THR A 12 14.36 1.05 -0.03
CA THR A 12 15.34 2.08 0.31
C THR A 12 15.14 2.53 1.76
N PRO A 13 16.20 2.92 2.45
CA PRO A 13 16.09 3.46 3.81
C PRO A 13 15.24 4.73 3.83
N ILE A 14 14.38 4.84 4.83
CA ILE A 14 13.65 6.06 5.14
C ILE A 14 14.61 6.97 5.90
N LEU A 15 14.60 8.25 5.57
CA LEU A 15 15.43 9.27 6.23
C LEU A 15 14.64 9.91 7.37
N ALA A 16 15.33 10.35 8.42
CA ALA A 16 14.69 10.99 9.58
C ALA A 16 13.91 12.26 9.24
N THR A 17 14.23 12.88 8.10
CA THR A 17 13.54 14.08 7.59
C THR A 17 12.27 13.76 6.83
N ASP A 18 12.04 12.49 6.52
CA ASP A 18 10.87 12.07 5.75
C ASP A 18 9.66 11.96 6.66
N GLU A 19 8.54 12.41 6.17
CA GLU A 19 7.25 12.22 6.81
C GLU A 19 6.62 10.94 6.28
N LEU A 20 6.26 10.06 7.21
CA LEU A 20 5.48 8.87 6.88
C LEU A 20 4.01 9.14 7.14
N LYS A 21 3.17 8.85 6.17
CA LYS A 21 1.72 8.75 6.38
C LYS A 21 1.39 7.29 6.63
N LEU A 22 0.76 7.02 7.77
CA LEU A 22 0.43 5.69 8.22
C LEU A 22 -1.09 5.54 8.28
N LYS A 23 -1.58 4.47 7.68
CA LYS A 23 -2.98 4.07 7.81
C LYS A 23 -3.05 2.63 8.30
N ILE A 24 -3.88 2.40 9.31
CA ILE A 24 -4.04 1.10 9.95
C ILE A 24 -5.52 0.80 10.03
N SER A 25 -5.92 -0.38 9.60
CA SER A 25 -7.27 -0.88 9.75
C SER A 25 -7.29 -2.09 10.68
N VAL A 26 -8.20 -2.04 11.64
CA VAL A 26 -8.42 -3.10 12.62
C VAL A 26 -9.91 -3.38 12.72
N TYR A 27 -10.30 -4.65 12.62
CA TYR A 27 -11.65 -5.09 12.93
C TYR A 27 -11.78 -5.45 14.40
N VAL A 28 -12.78 -4.90 15.07
CA VAL A 28 -13.01 -5.09 16.50
C VAL A 28 -14.43 -5.54 16.73
N GLN A 29 -14.58 -6.52 17.64
CA GLN A 29 -15.87 -7.04 18.09
C GLN A 29 -15.93 -7.05 19.62
N ASN A 30 -17.10 -6.77 20.18
CA ASN A 30 -17.39 -6.77 21.61
C ASN A 30 -16.60 -5.76 22.45
N ALA A 31 -16.05 -4.70 21.84
CA ALA A 31 -15.34 -3.67 22.59
C ALA A 31 -16.30 -2.72 23.32
N ASN A 32 -15.93 -2.33 24.53
CA ASN A 32 -16.64 -1.35 25.35
C ASN A 32 -15.62 -0.45 26.07
N ASN A 33 -15.34 0.70 25.50
CA ASN A 33 -14.30 1.62 25.96
C ASN A 33 -12.90 1.01 26.04
N ASP A 34 -12.66 -0.05 25.31
CA ASP A 34 -11.34 -0.65 25.17
C ASP A 34 -10.41 0.28 24.39
N LYS A 35 -9.11 0.10 24.58
CA LYS A 35 -8.09 0.92 23.89
C LYS A 35 -7.14 0.03 23.12
N ILE A 36 -6.61 0.59 22.04
CA ILE A 36 -5.51 0.00 21.30
C ILE A 36 -4.35 0.98 21.32
N ALA A 37 -3.19 0.55 21.81
CA ALA A 37 -1.94 1.29 21.71
C ALA A 37 -1.22 0.92 20.42
N TYR A 38 -0.67 1.90 19.73
CA TYR A 38 0.05 1.74 18.47
C TYR A 38 1.49 2.23 18.63
N ASN A 39 2.43 1.44 18.14
CA ASN A 39 3.85 1.80 18.12
C ASN A 39 4.45 1.49 16.74
N LEU A 40 5.38 2.33 16.31
CA LEU A 40 6.20 2.10 15.13
C LEU A 40 7.68 2.22 15.53
N ASN A 41 8.44 1.15 15.35
CA ASN A 41 9.86 1.07 15.77
C ASN A 41 10.08 1.52 17.23
N GLY A 42 9.13 1.23 18.13
CA GLY A 42 9.15 1.64 19.52
C GLY A 42 8.68 3.07 19.81
N GLN A 43 8.42 3.88 18.77
CA GLN A 43 7.80 5.18 18.93
C GLN A 43 6.30 5.00 19.17
N ASN A 44 5.79 5.55 20.26
CA ASN A 44 4.36 5.53 20.58
C ASN A 44 3.59 6.49 19.66
N LEU A 45 2.65 5.95 18.90
CA LEU A 45 1.77 6.71 18.00
C LEU A 45 0.47 7.15 18.68
N GLY A 46 0.26 6.72 19.93
CA GLY A 46 -0.92 7.05 20.70
C GLY A 46 -1.82 5.86 21.01
N ASN A 47 -2.94 6.17 21.66
CA ASN A 47 -3.98 5.21 22.01
C ASN A 47 -5.29 5.59 21.33
N TYR A 48 -5.91 4.64 20.68
CA TYR A 48 -7.26 4.79 20.15
C TYR A 48 -8.28 4.17 21.12
N THR A 49 -9.29 4.93 21.51
CA THR A 49 -10.38 4.43 22.35
C THR A 49 -11.55 3.97 21.48
N ILE A 50 -11.96 2.73 21.66
CA ILE A 50 -13.08 2.13 20.95
C ILE A 50 -14.33 2.30 21.78
N THR A 51 -15.17 3.23 21.36
CA THR A 51 -16.47 3.44 22.00
C THR A 51 -17.46 2.41 21.50
N ASN A 52 -17.91 1.55 22.42
CA ASN A 52 -19.02 0.61 22.32
C ASN A 52 -19.33 0.03 20.93
N THR A 53 -18.86 -1.20 20.70
CA THR A 53 -19.36 -2.01 19.59
C THR A 53 -20.43 -2.96 20.16
N ALA A 54 -21.70 -2.74 19.82
CA ALA A 54 -22.78 -3.61 20.24
C ALA A 54 -22.48 -5.10 19.94
N ASP A 55 -22.97 -5.96 20.79
CA ASP A 55 -22.64 -7.37 21.06
C ASP A 55 -22.38 -8.33 19.89
N THR A 56 -22.59 -7.96 18.66
CA THR A 56 -22.42 -8.85 17.51
C THR A 56 -21.85 -8.17 16.26
N LYS A 57 -21.56 -6.88 16.32
CA LYS A 57 -21.11 -6.14 15.14
C LYS A 57 -19.59 -6.02 15.11
N ILE A 58 -18.99 -6.50 14.04
CA ILE A 58 -17.62 -6.18 13.67
C ILE A 58 -17.58 -4.72 13.21
N ARG A 59 -16.69 -3.92 13.78
CA ARG A 59 -16.46 -2.55 13.35
C ARG A 59 -15.05 -2.40 12.85
N GLU A 60 -14.91 -1.83 11.67
CA GLU A 60 -13.63 -1.36 11.18
C GLU A 60 -13.23 -0.07 11.92
N ILE A 61 -12.00 -0.01 12.37
CA ILE A 61 -11.39 1.16 12.96
C ILE A 61 -10.15 1.48 12.15
N ALA A 62 -10.19 2.61 11.45
CA ALA A 62 -9.06 3.12 10.71
C ALA A 62 -8.38 4.25 11.50
N LEU A 63 -7.10 4.07 11.79
CA LEU A 63 -6.22 5.13 12.28
C LEU A 63 -5.44 5.67 11.09
N GLN A 64 -5.43 6.99 10.94
CA GLN A 64 -4.54 7.69 10.02
C GLN A 64 -3.70 8.68 10.82
N THR A 65 -2.40 8.64 10.67
CA THR A 65 -1.47 9.52 11.39
C THR A 65 -0.21 9.77 10.57
N ASP A 66 0.36 10.96 10.76
CA ASP A 66 1.65 11.32 10.22
C ASP A 66 2.73 11.04 11.28
N VAL A 67 3.82 10.42 10.86
CA VAL A 67 4.90 9.99 11.74
C VAL A 67 6.22 10.54 11.24
N GLN A 68 7.01 11.11 12.14
CA GLN A 68 8.33 11.68 11.83
C GLN A 68 9.42 10.94 12.60
N ASN A 69 10.67 11.18 12.22
CA ASN A 69 11.88 10.64 12.88
C ASN A 69 11.99 9.10 12.84
N ILE A 70 11.38 8.47 11.85
CA ILE A 70 11.60 7.05 11.57
C ILE A 70 12.75 6.93 10.57
N THR A 71 13.68 5.99 10.83
CA THR A 71 14.84 5.76 9.96
C THR A 71 15.01 4.29 9.64
N GLY A 72 15.76 4.04 8.56
CA GLY A 72 16.10 2.68 8.13
C GLY A 72 15.04 2.08 7.20
N ASN A 73 15.21 0.82 6.89
CA ASN A 73 14.36 0.09 5.94
C ASN A 73 13.46 -0.97 6.60
N SER A 74 13.48 -1.06 7.91
CA SER A 74 12.62 -1.98 8.67
C SER A 74 11.63 -1.19 9.51
N LEU A 75 10.37 -1.38 9.24
CA LEU A 75 9.24 -0.76 9.94
C LEU A 75 8.53 -1.82 10.75
N LYS A 76 8.87 -1.92 12.04
CA LYS A 76 8.19 -2.81 12.97
C LYS A 76 7.00 -2.08 13.58
N PHE A 77 5.84 -2.55 13.24
CA PHE A 77 4.58 -2.06 13.72
C PHE A 77 4.03 -2.96 14.82
N ASP A 78 3.85 -2.42 16.02
CA ASP A 78 3.26 -3.14 17.14
C ASP A 78 1.92 -2.51 17.50
N PHE A 79 0.92 -3.37 17.70
CA PHE A 79 -0.35 -2.94 18.24
C PHE A 79 -0.76 -3.79 19.44
N SER A 80 -1.16 -3.11 20.50
CA SER A 80 -1.42 -3.74 21.80
C SER A 80 -2.80 -3.33 22.32
N PRO A 81 -3.77 -4.25 22.32
CA PRO A 81 -5.04 -4.00 22.99
C PRO A 81 -4.86 -3.86 24.50
N THR A 82 -5.39 -2.79 25.08
CA THR A 82 -5.26 -2.46 26.50
C THR A 82 -6.61 -2.47 27.21
N GLY A 83 -7.41 -3.46 26.96
CA GLY A 83 -8.70 -3.65 27.62
C GLY A 83 -8.71 -4.84 28.57
N SER A 84 -9.55 -4.80 29.60
CA SER A 84 -9.76 -5.90 30.53
C SER A 84 -10.88 -6.85 30.11
N ASN A 85 -11.61 -6.55 29.05
CA ASN A 85 -12.71 -7.37 28.58
C ASN A 85 -12.19 -8.61 27.83
N PRO A 86 -12.36 -9.83 28.34
CA PRO A 86 -11.84 -11.05 27.71
C PRO A 86 -12.59 -11.44 26.44
N LEU A 87 -13.74 -10.85 26.17
CA LEU A 87 -14.59 -11.16 25.02
C LEU A 87 -14.26 -10.32 23.79
N VAL A 88 -13.42 -9.31 23.94
CA VAL A 88 -13.03 -8.46 22.80
C VAL A 88 -12.12 -9.22 21.86
N THR A 89 -12.45 -9.18 20.59
CA THR A 89 -11.63 -9.74 19.52
C THR A 89 -11.09 -8.62 18.66
N TYR A 90 -9.79 -8.68 18.37
CA TYR A 90 -9.09 -7.72 17.51
C TYR A 90 -8.45 -8.46 16.34
N ASN A 91 -8.75 -8.02 15.13
CA ASN A 91 -8.15 -8.55 13.92
C ASN A 91 -7.51 -7.39 13.14
N LEU A 92 -6.19 -7.43 13.00
CA LEU A 92 -5.48 -6.49 12.12
C LEU A 92 -5.86 -6.85 10.68
N ASP A 93 -6.39 -5.87 9.95
CA ASP A 93 -6.76 -6.01 8.54
C ASP A 93 -5.56 -5.65 7.67
N TYR A 94 -5.14 -4.39 7.70
CA TYR A 94 -3.96 -3.95 6.98
C TYR A 94 -3.21 -2.82 7.68
N VAL A 95 -1.95 -2.68 7.29
CA VAL A 95 -1.11 -1.51 7.56
C VAL A 95 -0.63 -0.96 6.22
N GLU A 96 -0.93 0.29 5.95
CA GLU A 96 -0.46 1.02 4.78
C GLU A 96 0.53 2.08 5.22
N VAL A 97 1.69 2.11 4.57
CA VAL A 97 2.74 3.10 4.83
C VAL A 97 3.04 3.84 3.55
N GLN A 98 2.95 5.15 3.61
CA GLN A 98 3.25 6.05 2.52
C GLN A 98 4.42 6.97 2.94
N TYR A 99 5.46 7.01 2.13
CA TYR A 99 6.65 7.82 2.39
C TYR A 99 7.29 8.27 1.08
N LYS A 100 8.05 9.35 1.16
CA LYS A 100 8.87 9.83 0.04
C LYS A 100 10.21 9.13 0.02
N GLN A 101 10.73 8.90 -1.16
CA GLN A 101 12.07 8.37 -1.36
C GLN A 101 12.72 9.01 -2.59
N ASP A 102 14.05 9.05 -2.60
CA ASP A 102 14.78 9.38 -3.81
C ASP A 102 14.46 8.38 -4.91
N LEU A 103 14.16 8.88 -6.09
CA LEU A 103 13.86 8.03 -7.24
C LEU A 103 15.17 7.49 -7.83
N LYS A 104 15.60 6.31 -7.40
CA LYS A 104 16.83 5.63 -7.84
C LYS A 104 16.48 4.25 -8.38
N PHE A 105 16.97 3.91 -9.57
CA PHE A 105 16.76 2.59 -10.14
C PHE A 105 17.54 1.53 -9.35
N ASN A 106 16.86 0.46 -8.95
CA ASN A 106 17.40 -0.62 -8.12
C ASN A 106 17.86 -1.86 -8.91
N ASN A 107 18.00 -1.75 -10.24
CA ASN A 107 18.36 -2.84 -11.16
C ASN A 107 17.34 -3.99 -11.20
N SER A 108 16.11 -3.75 -10.80
CA SER A 108 14.99 -4.68 -10.88
C SER A 108 13.75 -3.96 -11.39
N GLN A 109 12.64 -4.68 -11.52
CA GLN A 109 11.37 -4.00 -11.76
C GLN A 109 10.96 -3.24 -10.51
N MET A 110 10.64 -1.94 -10.67
CA MET A 110 10.15 -1.11 -9.57
C MET A 110 8.98 -0.23 -10.01
N ASN A 111 7.98 -0.16 -9.16
CA ASN A 111 6.86 0.75 -9.35
C ASN A 111 7.09 2.03 -8.54
N PHE A 112 6.63 3.15 -9.05
CA PHE A 112 6.69 4.42 -8.36
C PHE A 112 5.56 5.34 -8.78
N ARG A 113 5.25 6.30 -7.89
CA ARG A 113 4.29 7.37 -8.11
C ARG A 113 4.70 8.60 -7.31
N ALA A 114 4.11 9.75 -7.58
CA ALA A 114 4.29 10.95 -6.77
C ALA A 114 2.96 11.32 -6.09
N TYR A 115 2.94 11.24 -4.76
CA TYR A 115 1.76 11.60 -3.99
C TYR A 115 1.46 13.10 -4.00
N ASP A 116 2.47 13.94 -4.15
CA ASP A 116 2.29 15.38 -4.26
C ASP A 116 1.40 15.77 -5.46
N ILE A 117 1.30 14.90 -6.45
CA ILE A 117 0.40 15.08 -7.59
C ILE A 117 -1.06 15.01 -7.15
N PHE A 118 -1.40 14.20 -6.15
CA PHE A 118 -2.77 14.07 -5.62
C PHE A 118 -3.22 15.29 -4.82
N GLU A 119 -2.29 16.00 -4.20
CA GLU A 119 -2.57 17.14 -3.34
C GLU A 119 -2.44 18.47 -4.11
N GLY A 120 -1.83 18.42 -5.30
CA GLY A 120 -1.50 19.61 -6.08
C GLY A 120 -2.57 19.98 -7.10
N THR A 121 -2.73 21.27 -7.29
CA THR A 121 -3.52 21.84 -8.39
C THR A 121 -2.67 22.05 -9.65
N GLY A 122 -1.40 21.66 -9.60
CA GLY A 122 -0.47 21.79 -10.72
C GLY A 122 -0.77 20.75 -11.80
N SER A 123 -0.51 21.10 -13.04
CA SER A 123 -0.75 20.22 -14.17
C SER A 123 0.49 19.55 -14.72
N ASN A 124 1.68 20.07 -14.41
CA ASN A 124 2.94 19.59 -14.96
C ASN A 124 3.94 19.22 -13.86
N TYR A 125 4.42 18.01 -13.90
CA TYR A 125 5.38 17.46 -12.95
C TYR A 125 6.60 16.92 -13.68
N GLY A 126 7.78 17.02 -13.07
CA GLY A 126 9.02 16.45 -13.56
C GLY A 126 9.48 15.30 -12.68
N PHE A 127 9.83 14.18 -13.29
CA PHE A 127 10.47 13.06 -12.61
C PHE A 127 11.92 12.96 -13.07
N THR A 128 12.83 12.74 -12.15
CA THR A 128 14.23 12.44 -12.43
C THR A 128 14.63 11.20 -11.65
N MET A 129 15.03 10.17 -12.36
CA MET A 129 15.52 8.91 -11.79
C MET A 129 17.02 8.85 -11.93
N ASP A 130 17.70 8.57 -10.84
CA ASP A 130 19.14 8.35 -10.77
C ASP A 130 19.49 6.87 -10.90
N ASN A 131 20.81 6.58 -10.99
CA ASN A 131 21.35 5.23 -11.06
C ASN A 131 20.75 4.38 -12.18
N THR A 132 20.57 4.98 -13.34
CA THR A 132 19.85 4.36 -14.47
C THR A 132 20.70 3.40 -15.32
N THR A 133 21.89 3.00 -14.84
CA THR A 133 22.69 1.98 -15.51
C THR A 133 21.90 0.67 -15.55
N GLY A 134 21.67 0.16 -16.77
CA GLY A 134 20.85 -1.04 -16.97
C GLY A 134 19.34 -0.79 -17.04
N LEU A 135 18.86 0.41 -16.76
CA LEU A 135 17.47 0.76 -17.01
C LEU A 135 17.19 0.79 -18.52
N GLU A 136 16.25 -0.01 -18.97
CA GLU A 136 15.87 -0.05 -20.38
C GLU A 136 14.63 0.77 -20.68
N GLN A 137 13.64 0.72 -19.79
CA GLN A 137 12.35 1.32 -20.03
C GLN A 137 11.69 1.85 -18.76
N ILE A 138 10.95 2.94 -18.92
CA ILE A 138 9.92 3.38 -17.97
C ILE A 138 8.58 3.44 -18.74
N TRP A 139 7.55 2.87 -18.13
CA TRP A 139 6.20 2.91 -18.66
C TRP A 139 5.27 3.66 -17.72
N ASN A 140 4.44 4.51 -18.27
CA ASN A 140 3.28 5.04 -17.59
C ASN A 140 2.16 3.98 -17.69
N VAL A 141 1.76 3.44 -16.54
CA VAL A 141 0.74 2.40 -16.41
C VAL A 141 -0.50 2.91 -15.65
N SER A 142 -0.66 4.21 -15.56
CA SER A 142 -1.82 4.86 -14.94
C SER A 142 -3.15 4.37 -15.55
N ASP A 143 -3.14 4.11 -16.85
CA ASP A 143 -4.19 3.36 -17.53
C ASP A 143 -3.60 2.01 -17.96
N ILE A 144 -3.96 0.95 -17.22
CA ILE A 144 -3.43 -0.41 -17.44
C ILE A 144 -3.82 -0.97 -18.81
N THR A 145 -4.90 -0.47 -19.40
CA THR A 145 -5.37 -0.89 -20.74
C THR A 145 -4.66 -0.14 -21.87
N ASN A 146 -3.93 0.94 -21.53
CA ASN A 146 -3.27 1.81 -22.48
C ASN A 146 -1.91 2.29 -21.95
N ALA A 147 -1.09 1.34 -21.52
CA ALA A 147 0.25 1.62 -21.02
C ALA A 147 1.13 2.29 -22.10
N LYS A 148 1.88 3.31 -21.71
CA LYS A 148 2.69 4.13 -22.63
C LYS A 148 4.13 4.18 -22.19
N LYS A 149 5.04 3.89 -23.13
CA LYS A 149 6.48 4.09 -22.92
C LYS A 149 6.78 5.57 -22.72
N VAL A 150 7.56 5.86 -21.70
CA VAL A 150 8.04 7.22 -21.39
C VAL A 150 9.36 7.48 -22.12
N THR A 151 9.53 8.68 -22.66
CA THR A 151 10.75 9.08 -23.37
C THR A 151 11.70 9.82 -22.42
N ASN A 152 12.95 9.37 -22.35
CA ASN A 152 14.00 10.07 -21.61
C ASN A 152 14.29 11.44 -22.23
N LYS A 153 14.36 12.46 -21.39
CA LYS A 153 14.72 13.85 -21.75
C LYS A 153 16.07 14.28 -21.18
N ALA A 154 16.66 13.48 -20.30
CA ALA A 154 17.97 13.74 -19.74
C ALA A 154 19.09 13.17 -20.61
N SER A 155 20.33 13.60 -20.31
CA SER A 155 21.57 13.02 -20.82
C SER A 155 22.37 12.38 -19.68
N GLY A 156 23.28 11.49 -20.02
CA GLY A 156 24.15 10.83 -19.03
C GLY A 156 23.45 9.69 -18.28
N SER A 157 23.71 9.61 -16.98
CA SER A 157 23.26 8.50 -16.10
C SER A 157 21.88 8.72 -15.46
N GLN A 158 21.14 9.71 -15.92
CA GLN A 158 19.81 10.03 -15.43
C GLN A 158 18.73 9.73 -16.47
N PHE A 159 17.54 9.45 -15.98
CA PHE A 159 16.32 9.36 -16.80
C PHE A 159 15.33 10.42 -16.30
N SER A 160 15.04 11.42 -17.12
CA SER A 160 14.08 12.47 -16.77
C SER A 160 12.93 12.52 -17.76
N PHE A 161 11.74 12.79 -17.25
CA PHE A 161 10.55 12.96 -18.06
C PHE A 161 9.54 13.91 -17.40
N GLY A 162 8.71 14.50 -18.23
CA GLY A 162 7.55 15.27 -17.76
C GLY A 162 6.29 14.40 -17.72
N TYR A 163 5.45 14.69 -16.77
CA TYR A 163 4.11 14.13 -16.66
C TYR A 163 3.09 15.27 -16.50
N MET A 164 2.05 15.22 -17.30
CA MET A 164 0.91 16.13 -17.18
C MET A 164 -0.22 15.36 -16.50
N ALA A 165 -0.57 15.79 -15.30
CA ALA A 165 -1.71 15.23 -14.58
C ALA A 165 -3.00 15.61 -15.31
N ASP A 166 -3.86 14.65 -15.51
CA ASP A 166 -5.23 14.88 -15.96
C ASP A 166 -6.17 15.21 -14.78
N SER A 167 -7.44 15.34 -15.02
CA SER A 167 -8.46 15.58 -13.99
C SER A 167 -8.61 14.42 -13.00
N ASN A 168 -8.00 13.28 -13.27
CA ASN A 168 -7.99 12.11 -12.41
C ASN A 168 -6.61 11.95 -11.76
N TYR A 169 -6.30 12.80 -10.78
CA TYR A 169 -5.00 12.86 -10.09
C TYR A 169 -4.54 11.55 -9.47
N PHE A 170 -5.44 10.58 -9.27
CA PHE A 170 -5.10 9.28 -8.71
C PHE A 170 -4.35 8.36 -9.68
N ASN A 171 -4.31 8.70 -10.95
CA ASN A 171 -3.70 7.90 -11.99
C ASN A 171 -2.29 8.40 -12.34
N ASN A 172 -1.34 8.27 -11.43
CA ASN A 172 0.06 8.52 -11.76
C ASN A 172 0.95 7.34 -11.33
N GLU A 173 0.81 6.26 -12.05
CA GLU A 173 1.56 5.03 -11.83
C GLU A 173 2.59 4.81 -12.92
N PHE A 174 3.82 4.52 -12.50
CA PHE A 174 4.93 4.24 -13.40
C PHE A 174 5.62 2.95 -13.00
N VAL A 175 6.17 2.26 -13.99
CA VAL A 175 7.03 1.11 -13.78
C VAL A 175 8.33 1.29 -14.53
N ALA A 176 9.46 1.12 -13.83
CA ALA A 176 10.81 1.12 -14.39
C ALA A 176 11.35 -0.30 -14.36
N PHE A 177 11.98 -0.76 -15.44
CA PHE A 177 12.51 -2.12 -15.49
C PHE A 177 13.58 -2.29 -16.58
N LYS A 178 14.30 -3.40 -16.47
CA LYS A 178 15.05 -4.02 -17.55
C LYS A 178 14.41 -5.37 -17.89
N SER A 179 14.53 -5.80 -19.13
CA SER A 179 13.76 -6.93 -19.65
C SER A 179 14.09 -8.27 -18.94
N ASP A 180 15.35 -8.46 -18.53
CA ASP A 180 15.80 -9.66 -17.83
C ASP A 180 15.41 -9.73 -16.34
N ALA A 181 14.87 -8.64 -15.79
CA ALA A 181 14.41 -8.54 -14.42
C ALA A 181 12.93 -8.15 -14.33
N ALA A 182 12.19 -8.22 -15.43
CA ALA A 182 10.76 -8.03 -15.43
C ALA A 182 10.06 -9.19 -14.70
N TYR A 183 9.00 -8.88 -13.98
CA TYR A 183 8.20 -9.93 -13.33
C TYR A 183 7.48 -10.77 -14.36
N GLU A 184 7.57 -12.08 -14.21
CA GLU A 184 6.86 -13.02 -15.05
C GLU A 184 5.64 -13.58 -14.30
N PRO A 185 4.48 -13.66 -14.97
CA PRO A 185 3.31 -14.27 -14.36
C PRO A 185 3.51 -15.79 -14.25
N ASN A 186 3.20 -16.33 -13.09
CA ASN A 186 3.16 -17.78 -12.90
C ASN A 186 1.78 -18.31 -13.26
N PHE A 187 1.74 -19.29 -14.17
CA PHE A 187 0.51 -20.03 -14.40
C PHE A 187 0.21 -20.90 -13.18
N VAL A 188 -0.93 -20.70 -12.54
CA VAL A 188 -1.34 -21.49 -11.37
C VAL A 188 -2.20 -22.67 -11.81
N GLU A 189 -3.33 -22.37 -12.45
CA GLU A 189 -4.26 -23.39 -12.94
C GLU A 189 -5.23 -22.81 -13.97
N LYS A 190 -5.85 -23.69 -14.73
CA LYS A 190 -6.98 -23.35 -15.58
C LYS A 190 -8.26 -23.42 -14.75
N ILE A 191 -8.96 -22.31 -14.63
CA ILE A 191 -10.28 -22.30 -14.00
C ILE A 191 -11.29 -22.79 -15.05
N GLU A 192 -11.99 -23.87 -14.73
CA GLU A 192 -13.08 -24.39 -15.56
C GLU A 192 -14.22 -23.34 -15.61
N ASN A 193 -14.74 -23.15 -16.80
CA ASN A 193 -15.85 -22.23 -16.98
C ASN A 193 -17.10 -22.78 -16.28
N GLN A 194 -17.68 -22.00 -15.37
CA GLN A 194 -18.93 -22.39 -14.71
C GLN A 194 -20.10 -22.14 -15.66
N ASP A 195 -20.70 -23.19 -16.16
CA ASP A 195 -21.93 -23.10 -16.95
C ASP A 195 -23.15 -23.22 -16.03
N LEU A 196 -23.48 -22.14 -15.35
CA LEU A 196 -24.66 -22.09 -14.47
C LEU A 196 -25.97 -22.11 -15.23
N ALA A 197 -25.95 -21.79 -16.54
CA ALA A 197 -27.14 -21.78 -17.37
C ALA A 197 -27.59 -23.19 -17.81
N SER A 198 -26.65 -24.14 -17.79
CA SER A 198 -26.95 -25.55 -18.11
C SER A 198 -27.52 -26.35 -16.93
N LEU A 199 -27.42 -25.79 -15.71
CA LEU A 199 -27.90 -26.47 -14.51
C LEU A 199 -29.43 -26.54 -14.52
N GLN A 200 -29.98 -27.75 -14.44
CA GLN A 200 -31.43 -28.00 -14.38
C GLN A 200 -31.82 -28.59 -13.02
N ASN A 201 -33.02 -28.30 -12.55
CA ASN A 201 -33.58 -28.84 -11.29
C ASN A 201 -32.75 -28.50 -10.05
N ILE A 202 -32.38 -27.21 -9.90
CA ILE A 202 -31.66 -26.72 -8.71
C ILE A 202 -32.68 -26.31 -7.65
N ASP A 203 -32.67 -26.98 -6.50
CA ASP A 203 -33.56 -26.65 -5.39
C ASP A 203 -33.10 -25.39 -4.62
N TYR A 204 -31.78 -25.18 -4.50
CA TYR A 204 -31.20 -23.97 -3.91
C TYR A 204 -29.74 -23.76 -4.37
N LEU A 205 -29.29 -22.51 -4.34
CA LEU A 205 -27.93 -22.09 -4.67
C LEU A 205 -27.26 -21.46 -3.47
N ILE A 206 -26.08 -21.95 -3.08
CA ILE A 206 -25.25 -21.32 -2.06
C ILE A 206 -24.12 -20.60 -2.73
N LEU A 207 -24.08 -19.25 -2.56
CA LEU A 207 -22.96 -18.42 -2.99
C LEU A 207 -22.05 -18.19 -1.79
N THR A 208 -20.79 -18.55 -1.94
CA THR A 208 -19.75 -18.31 -0.92
C THR A 208 -18.49 -17.76 -1.57
N THR A 209 -17.78 -16.93 -0.82
CA THR A 209 -16.42 -16.49 -1.17
C THR A 209 -15.41 -17.38 -0.47
N LYS A 210 -14.32 -17.69 -1.15
CA LYS A 210 -13.16 -18.37 -0.54
C LYS A 210 -12.34 -17.38 0.28
#